data_ff3bac7c9100b84529f48c3c6b2a6ddb
#
_entry.id   ff3bac7c9100b84529f48c3c6b2a6ddb
#
_cell.length_a   1.000
_cell.length_b   1.000
_cell.length_c   1.000
_cell.angle_alpha   90.00
_cell.angle_beta   90.00
_cell.angle_gamma   90.00
#
_symmetry.space_group_name_H-M   'P 1'
#
loop_
_entity.id
_entity.type
_entity.pdbx_description
1 polymer ?
#
loop_
_entity_poly.entity_id
_entity_poly.type
_entity_poly.pdbx_seq_one_letter_code
_entity_poly.pdbx_strand_id
1 'polypeptide(L)' 'MQAYLPKQFSEKEISELIKNTISEISAKNISDLGKVMALVMKKGGGKVDGGIANRITKELLQ' A
#
# COMPACT_ATOMS: atom_id res chain seq x y z
N MET A 1 -20.18 2.45 12.58
CA MET A 1 -19.79 1.85 12.40
C MET A 1 -19.77 1.14 11.57
N GLN A 2 -19.22 0.68 11.27
CA GLN A 2 -19.23 -0.02 10.41
C GLN A 2 -18.75 -1.18 10.53
N ALA A 3 -19.21 -2.07 9.99
CA ALA A 3 -18.67 -3.35 10.07
C ALA A 3 -17.76 -3.52 8.94
N TYR A 4 -16.59 -3.91 9.16
CA TYR A 4 -15.70 -4.22 8.07
C TYR A 4 -15.23 -5.65 8.23
N LEU A 5 -14.81 -6.24 7.14
CA LEU A 5 -14.36 -7.61 7.15
C LEU A 5 -12.92 -7.68 7.61
N PRO A 6 -12.61 -8.50 8.61
CA PRO A 6 -11.24 -8.58 9.10
C PRO A 6 -10.27 -9.24 8.12
N LYS A 7 -10.78 -9.72 7.01
CA LYS A 7 -9.93 -10.38 6.03
C LYS A 7 -9.16 -9.43 5.16
N GLN A 8 -9.54 -8.18 5.16
CA GLN A 8 -8.91 -7.20 4.30
C GLN A 8 -8.46 -6.00 5.09
N PHE A 9 -7.38 -5.40 4.62
CA PHE A 9 -6.91 -4.18 5.23
C PHE A 9 -7.84 -3.04 4.83
N SER A 10 -8.10 -2.14 5.75
CA SER A 10 -8.83 -0.95 5.43
C SER A 10 -7.92 -0.01 4.64
N GLU A 11 -8.55 0.98 3.99
CA GLU A 11 -7.79 1.94 3.21
C GLU A 11 -6.73 2.62 4.06
N LYS A 12 -7.08 2.90 5.29
CA LYS A 12 -6.15 3.54 6.21
C LYS A 12 -4.96 2.65 6.51
N GLU A 13 -5.23 1.37 6.73
CA GLU A 13 -4.15 0.43 7.02
C GLU A 13 -3.25 0.24 5.81
N ILE A 14 -3.86 0.21 4.63
CA ILE A 14 -3.09 0.08 3.41
C ILE A 14 -2.19 1.30 3.24
N SER A 15 -2.73 2.47 3.53
CA SER A 15 -1.95 3.70 3.42
C SER A 15 -0.73 3.67 4.32
N GLU A 16 -0.91 3.24 5.56
CA GLU A 16 0.19 3.16 6.49
C GLU A 16 1.22 2.13 6.05
N LEU A 17 0.74 1.01 5.56
CA LEU A 17 1.64 -0.02 5.08
C LEU A 17 2.50 0.50 3.92
N ILE A 18 1.87 1.24 3.03
CA ILE A 18 2.59 1.80 1.90
C ILE A 18 3.60 2.84 2.36
N LYS A 19 3.22 3.68 3.30
CA LYS A 19 4.14 4.68 3.82
C LYS A 19 5.36 4.03 4.45
N ASN A 20 5.15 2.97 5.21
CA ASN A 20 6.24 2.26 5.82
C ASN A 20 7.15 1.65 4.76
N THR A 21 6.55 1.08 3.73
CA THR A 21 7.31 0.48 2.66
C THR A 21 8.15 1.52 1.92
N ILE A 22 7.53 2.66 1.63
CA ILE A 22 8.22 3.74 0.95
C ILE A 22 9.42 4.19 1.78
N SER A 23 9.23 4.29 3.08
CA SER A 23 10.31 4.70 3.97
C SER A 23 11.42 3.67 3.98
N GLU A 24 11.06 2.40 3.95
CA GLU A 24 12.05 1.33 3.99
C GLU A 24 12.99 1.36 2.80
N ILE A 25 12.43 1.57 1.63
CA ILE A 25 13.24 1.55 0.42
C ILE A 25 13.57 2.93 -0.09
N SER A 26 13.19 3.95 0.67
CA SER A 26 13.46 5.34 0.30
C SER A 26 12.92 5.67 -1.09
N ALA A 27 11.75 5.15 -1.39
CA ALA A 27 11.11 5.42 -2.67
C ALA A 27 10.69 6.88 -2.73
N LYS A 28 11.04 7.56 -3.81
CA LYS A 28 10.71 8.98 -3.95
C LYS A 28 10.08 9.29 -5.28
N ASN A 29 10.20 8.40 -6.23
CA ASN A 29 9.71 8.64 -7.57
C ASN A 29 8.63 7.67 -7.93
N ILE A 30 7.79 8.09 -8.86
CA ILE A 30 6.72 7.22 -9.33
C ILE A 30 7.29 5.97 -9.97
N SER A 31 8.53 6.03 -10.43
CA SER A 31 9.14 4.85 -11.03
C SER A 31 9.39 3.75 -10.00
N ASP A 32 9.36 4.08 -8.73
CA ASP A 32 9.48 3.08 -7.68
C ASP A 32 8.15 2.41 -7.36
N LEU A 33 7.10 2.80 -8.06
CA LEU A 33 5.76 2.27 -7.82
C LEU A 33 5.75 0.75 -7.83
N GLY A 34 6.41 0.15 -8.80
CA GLY A 34 6.43 -1.29 -8.91
C GLY A 34 7.05 -1.96 -7.70
N LYS A 35 8.14 -1.39 -7.22
CA LYS A 35 8.83 -1.94 -6.05
C LYS A 35 7.96 -1.83 -4.81
N VAL A 36 7.35 -0.66 -4.63
CA VAL A 36 6.48 -0.44 -3.49
C VAL A 36 5.30 -1.40 -3.53
N MET A 37 4.71 -1.54 -4.70
CA MET A 37 3.56 -2.43 -4.84
C MET A 37 3.93 -3.87 -4.53
N ALA A 38 5.07 -4.31 -5.02
CA ALA A 38 5.51 -5.68 -4.78
C ALA A 38 5.68 -5.93 -3.28
N LEU A 39 6.30 -4.99 -2.59
CA LEU A 39 6.52 -5.14 -1.16
C LEU A 39 5.22 -5.04 -0.38
N VAL A 40 4.35 -4.12 -0.78
CA VAL A 40 3.07 -3.96 -0.10
C VAL A 40 2.24 -5.23 -0.23
N MET A 41 2.18 -5.78 -1.42
CA MET A 41 1.42 -7.01 -1.63
C MET A 41 2.03 -8.17 -0.86
N LYS A 42 3.33 -8.20 -0.78
CA LYS A 42 4.02 -9.25 -0.03
C LYS A 42 3.73 -9.12 1.46
N LYS A 43 3.80 -7.91 1.97
CA LYS A 43 3.55 -7.68 3.39
C LYS A 43 2.08 -7.90 3.74
N GLY A 44 1.21 -7.53 2.83
CA GLY A 44 -0.22 -7.68 3.04
C GLY A 44 -0.70 -9.11 2.88
N GLY A 45 0.10 -9.94 2.23
CA GLY A 45 -0.25 -11.34 2.09
C GLY A 45 -1.54 -11.58 1.30
N GLY A 46 -1.79 -10.74 0.33
CA GLY A 46 -2.99 -10.90 -0.48
C GLY A 46 -4.24 -10.25 0.11
N LYS A 47 -4.11 -9.67 1.28
CA LYS A 47 -5.24 -8.98 1.91
C LYS A 47 -5.35 -7.53 1.47
N VAL A 48 -4.34 -7.04 0.77
CA VAL A 48 -4.32 -5.67 0.29
C VAL A 48 -4.96 -5.62 -1.08
N ASP A 49 -5.88 -4.67 -1.24
CA ASP A 49 -6.51 -4.46 -2.54
C ASP A 49 -5.52 -3.75 -3.45
N GLY A 50 -5.12 -4.42 -4.53
CA GLY A 50 -4.13 -3.87 -5.43
C GLY A 50 -4.54 -2.53 -6.03
N GLY A 51 -5.82 -2.37 -6.32
CA GLY A 51 -6.30 -1.12 -6.88
C GLY A 51 -6.16 0.04 -5.91
N ILE A 52 -6.54 -0.19 -4.66
CA ILE A 52 -6.43 0.83 -3.64
C ILE A 52 -4.97 1.14 -3.35
N ALA A 53 -4.17 0.08 -3.23
CA ALA A 53 -2.75 0.26 -2.95
C ALA A 53 -2.06 1.05 -4.06
N ASN A 54 -2.39 0.71 -5.29
CA ASN A 54 -1.82 1.41 -6.44
C ASN A 54 -2.17 2.89 -6.41
N ARG A 55 -3.42 3.19 -6.13
CA ARG A 55 -3.89 4.57 -6.09
C ARG A 55 -3.16 5.35 -4.99
N ILE A 56 -3.10 4.80 -3.80
CA ILE A 56 -2.46 5.47 -2.69
C ILE A 56 -0.98 5.65 -2.95
N THR A 57 -0.33 4.62 -3.49
CA THR A 57 1.09 4.68 -3.77
C THR A 57 1.38 5.78 -4.78
N LYS A 58 0.56 5.88 -5.81
CA LYS A 58 0.75 6.92 -6.81
C LYS A 58 0.64 8.30 -6.17
N GLU A 59 -0.32 8.47 -5.29
CA GLU A 59 -0.49 9.75 -4.63
C GLU A 59 0.71 10.10 -3.75
N LEU A 60 1.26 9.12 -3.09
CA LEU A 60 2.37 9.36 -2.20
C LEU A 60 3.68 9.58 -2.95
N LEU A 61 3.82 8.99 -4.12
CA LEU A 61 5.04 9.10 -4.89
C LEU A 61 5.02 10.22 -5.92
N GLN A 62 3.91 10.85 -6.10
CA GLN A 62 3.84 11.96 -7.06
C GLN A 62 4.63 13.14 -6.63
#